data_5cf6dac386420a86886416b508f1e343
#
_entry.id   5cf6dac386420a86886416b508f1e343
#
_cell.length_a   1.000
_cell.length_b   1.000
_cell.length_c   1.000
_cell.angle_alpha   90.00
_cell.angle_beta   90.00
_cell.angle_gamma   90.00
#
_symmetry.space_group_name_H-M   'P 1'
#
loop_
_entity.id
_entity.type
_entity.pdbx_description
1 polymer ?
#
loop_
_entity_poly.entity_id
_entity_poly.type
_entity_poly.pdbx_seq_one_letter_code
_entity_poly.pdbx_strand_id
1 'polypeptide(L)'
;QLSELVADRFGYMAMPNLNVCISAFFKMSSGLDFNKMDMKVEAFLEDNKKRLEYFRNDKGINFATHPINPIRVEALNQFSKSVFFNEKGTSKEDLENGMNELIEILLKVRNTELDSNMAKFIATAGLIIANCDETISENEIDLIFSELSVLEIFPKTYLEDIAQSDVVETFKESIKKLLELNPETREA
;
A
#
# COMPACT_ATOMS: atom_id res chain seq x y z
N GLN A 1 5.71 -1.10 -4.48
CA GLN A 1 5.63 -1.30 -3.02
C GLN A 1 5.03 -2.64 -2.64
N LEU A 2 3.87 -3.02 -3.20
CA LEU A 2 3.31 -4.36 -2.98
C LEU A 2 4.28 -5.45 -3.48
N SER A 3 5.02 -5.19 -4.55
CA SER A 3 6.05 -6.10 -5.07
C SER A 3 7.15 -6.38 -4.06
N GLU A 4 7.50 -5.44 -3.19
CA GLU A 4 8.47 -5.67 -2.13
C GLU A 4 7.93 -6.58 -1.03
N LEU A 5 6.65 -6.41 -0.63
CA LEU A 5 6.01 -7.32 0.32
C LEU A 5 5.93 -8.75 -0.23
N VAL A 6 5.70 -8.88 -1.53
CA VAL A 6 5.73 -10.18 -2.23
C VAL A 6 7.16 -10.75 -2.26
N ALA A 7 8.16 -9.94 -2.60
CA ALA A 7 9.55 -10.34 -2.61
C ALA A 7 10.03 -10.80 -1.22
N ASP A 8 9.63 -10.10 -0.15
CA ASP A 8 9.94 -10.48 1.23
C ASP A 8 9.36 -11.87 1.58
N ARG A 9 8.13 -12.16 1.14
CA ARG A 9 7.52 -13.49 1.32
C ARG A 9 8.29 -14.58 0.57
N PHE A 10 8.69 -14.34 -0.68
CA PHE A 10 9.53 -15.29 -1.42
C PHE A 10 10.87 -15.51 -0.73
N GLY A 11 11.51 -14.45 -0.23
CA GLY A 11 12.73 -14.55 0.58
C GLY A 11 12.53 -15.41 1.82
N TYR A 12 11.42 -15.23 2.52
CA TYR A 12 11.08 -16.04 3.69
C TYR A 12 10.79 -17.51 3.32
N MET A 13 10.08 -17.76 2.22
CA MET A 13 9.85 -19.13 1.74
C MET A 13 11.15 -19.88 1.42
N ALA A 14 12.14 -19.17 0.87
CA ALA A 14 13.46 -19.74 0.58
C ALA A 14 14.28 -20.02 1.86
N MET A 15 14.08 -19.21 2.91
CA MET A 15 14.73 -19.36 4.21
C MET A 15 13.74 -19.00 5.33
N PRO A 16 12.94 -19.97 5.81
CA PRO A 16 11.88 -19.72 6.77
C PRO A 16 12.41 -19.50 8.20
N ASN A 17 13.17 -18.43 8.39
CA ASN A 17 13.71 -18.00 9.66
C ASN A 17 13.44 -16.50 9.90
N LEU A 18 12.42 -16.22 10.71
CA LEU A 18 12.00 -14.85 10.99
C LEU A 18 13.12 -14.00 11.61
N ASN A 19 13.94 -14.59 12.49
CA ASN A 19 15.03 -13.86 13.14
C ASN A 19 16.07 -13.37 12.11
N VAL A 20 16.39 -14.19 11.11
CA VAL A 20 17.31 -13.82 10.02
C VAL A 20 16.72 -12.68 9.20
N CYS A 21 15.45 -12.78 8.82
CA CYS A 21 14.79 -11.74 8.03
C CYS A 21 14.69 -10.41 8.80
N ILE A 22 14.31 -10.45 10.08
CA ILE A 22 14.26 -9.25 10.94
C ILE A 22 15.65 -8.64 11.10
N SER A 23 16.69 -9.46 11.30
CA SER A 23 18.08 -8.97 11.37
C SER A 23 18.51 -8.28 10.07
N ALA A 24 18.08 -8.81 8.91
CA ALA A 24 18.35 -8.19 7.62
C ALA A 24 17.64 -6.83 7.48
N PHE A 25 16.35 -6.72 7.81
CA PHE A 25 15.63 -5.44 7.82
C PHE A 25 16.26 -4.42 8.76
N PHE A 26 16.64 -4.84 9.95
CA PHE A 26 17.32 -3.98 10.90
C PHE A 26 18.64 -3.47 10.36
N LYS A 27 19.45 -4.35 9.75
CA LYS A 27 20.73 -3.98 9.14
C LYS A 27 20.55 -3.02 7.97
N MET A 28 19.55 -3.25 7.12
CA MET A 28 19.24 -2.38 5.98
C MET A 28 18.84 -0.97 6.42
N SER A 29 18.11 -0.85 7.51
CA SER A 29 17.61 0.45 8.00
C SER A 29 18.59 1.21 8.88
N SER A 30 19.42 0.52 9.67
CA SER A 30 20.30 1.13 10.67
C SER A 30 21.78 1.05 10.32
N GLY A 31 22.17 0.17 9.40
CA GLY A 31 23.56 -0.20 9.15
C GLY A 31 24.19 -1.07 10.25
N LEU A 32 23.47 -1.35 11.33
CA LEU A 32 23.97 -2.08 12.50
C LEU A 32 23.69 -3.59 12.39
N ASP A 33 24.52 -4.38 13.06
CA ASP A 33 24.33 -5.84 13.14
C ASP A 33 23.49 -6.18 14.36
N PHE A 34 22.27 -6.65 14.12
CA PHE A 34 21.31 -7.04 15.16
C PHE A 34 21.89 -8.06 16.17
N ASN A 35 22.68 -9.01 15.67
CA ASN A 35 23.27 -10.06 16.50
C ASN A 35 24.39 -9.55 17.43
N LYS A 36 24.93 -8.36 17.18
CA LYS A 36 25.92 -7.69 18.02
C LYS A 36 25.29 -6.77 19.06
N MET A 37 23.99 -6.59 18.99
CA MET A 37 23.21 -5.80 19.94
C MET A 37 22.46 -6.76 20.85
N ASP A 38 22.40 -6.45 22.14
CA ASP A 38 21.63 -7.25 23.12
C ASP A 38 20.11 -6.98 22.97
N MET A 39 19.61 -7.20 21.74
CA MET A 39 18.21 -7.02 21.37
C MET A 39 17.55 -8.37 21.08
N LYS A 40 16.35 -8.55 21.62
CA LYS A 40 15.51 -9.72 21.33
C LYS A 40 14.55 -9.38 20.18
N VAL A 41 14.34 -10.33 19.28
CA VAL A 41 13.42 -10.16 18.14
C VAL A 41 12.01 -9.87 18.62
N GLU A 42 11.55 -10.48 19.70
CA GLU A 42 10.23 -10.26 20.29
C GLU A 42 10.05 -8.81 20.75
N ALA A 43 11.07 -8.23 21.40
CA ALA A 43 11.04 -6.82 21.80
C ALA A 43 11.04 -5.87 20.60
N PHE A 44 11.78 -6.21 19.55
CA PHE A 44 11.77 -5.46 18.30
C PHE A 44 10.40 -5.50 17.61
N LEU A 45 9.75 -6.69 17.56
CA LEU A 45 8.41 -6.82 16.99
C LEU A 45 7.36 -6.06 17.79
N GLU A 46 7.49 -6.01 19.11
CA GLU A 46 6.59 -5.23 19.97
C GLU A 46 6.76 -3.71 19.74
N ASP A 47 8.00 -3.23 19.62
CA ASP A 47 8.27 -1.83 19.28
C ASP A 47 7.77 -1.49 17.87
N ASN A 48 7.91 -2.43 16.94
CA ASN A 48 7.40 -2.28 15.58
C ASN A 48 5.88 -2.07 15.54
N LYS A 49 5.11 -2.80 16.37
CA LYS A 49 3.67 -2.61 16.50
C LYS A 49 3.31 -1.20 16.99
N LYS A 50 4.03 -0.69 17.99
CA LYS A 50 3.83 0.68 18.48
C LYS A 50 4.07 1.72 17.39
N ARG A 51 5.09 1.49 16.54
CA ARG A 51 5.36 2.35 15.38
C ARG A 51 4.24 2.30 14.34
N LEU A 52 3.68 1.11 14.07
CA LEU A 52 2.52 0.98 13.17
C LEU A 52 1.29 1.72 13.70
N GLU A 53 1.02 1.65 15.00
CA GLU A 53 -0.04 2.44 15.65
C GLU A 53 0.18 3.95 15.48
N TYR A 54 1.42 4.42 15.63
CA TYR A 54 1.76 5.82 15.36
C TYR A 54 1.44 6.19 13.90
N PHE A 55 1.85 5.37 12.93
CA PHE A 55 1.57 5.62 11.52
C PHE A 55 0.09 5.53 11.14
N ARG A 56 -0.71 4.73 11.84
CA ARG A 56 -2.17 4.73 11.66
C ARG A 56 -2.81 6.08 11.98
N ASN A 57 -2.23 6.80 12.93
CA ASN A 57 -2.80 8.03 13.49
C ASN A 57 -2.18 9.31 12.92
N ASP A 58 -0.99 9.22 12.32
CA ASP A 58 -0.23 10.37 11.82
C ASP A 58 -0.38 10.51 10.30
N LYS A 59 -0.62 11.76 9.84
CA LYS A 59 -0.77 12.11 8.42
C LYS A 59 0.56 12.55 7.78
N GLY A 60 1.70 12.44 8.48
CA GLY A 60 2.91 13.19 8.19
C GLY A 60 4.01 12.51 7.34
N ILE A 61 3.83 11.27 6.83
CA ILE A 61 4.92 10.57 6.13
C ILE A 61 4.65 10.52 4.61
N ASN A 62 4.90 11.63 3.92
CA ASN A 62 4.56 11.82 2.51
C ASN A 62 5.68 11.50 1.50
N PHE A 63 6.84 10.94 1.90
CA PHE A 63 8.00 10.83 1.01
C PHE A 63 8.65 9.44 0.90
N ALA A 64 7.98 8.37 1.32
CA ALA A 64 8.56 7.03 1.21
C ALA A 64 8.33 6.45 -0.19
N THR A 65 9.39 6.31 -0.99
CA THR A 65 9.36 5.61 -2.29
C THR A 65 9.21 4.08 -2.15
N HIS A 66 9.42 3.55 -0.94
CA HIS A 66 9.32 2.13 -0.59
C HIS A 66 8.39 1.94 0.61
N PRO A 67 7.77 0.75 0.80
CA PRO A 67 7.03 0.46 2.03
C PRO A 67 7.95 0.68 3.22
N ILE A 68 7.45 1.42 4.22
CA ILE A 68 8.23 1.64 5.44
C ILE A 68 8.54 0.30 6.12
N ASN A 69 9.74 0.18 6.66
CA ASN A 69 10.19 -1.07 7.29
C ASN A 69 9.20 -1.65 8.31
N PRO A 70 8.52 -0.87 9.16
CA PRO A 70 7.49 -1.39 10.05
C PRO A 70 6.38 -2.19 9.37
N ILE A 71 5.92 -1.78 8.18
CA ILE A 71 4.90 -2.52 7.41
C ILE A 71 5.50 -3.83 6.89
N ARG A 72 6.70 -3.82 6.33
CA ARG A 72 7.39 -5.01 5.82
C ARG A 72 7.63 -6.04 6.92
N VAL A 73 8.13 -5.59 8.08
CA VAL A 73 8.39 -6.42 9.26
C VAL A 73 7.11 -7.09 9.74
N GLU A 74 6.01 -6.34 9.88
CA GLU A 74 4.75 -6.91 10.35
C GLU A 74 4.11 -7.85 9.32
N ALA A 75 4.14 -7.49 8.03
CA ALA A 75 3.66 -8.35 6.95
C ALA A 75 4.37 -9.71 6.96
N LEU A 76 5.69 -9.71 7.15
CA LEU A 76 6.47 -10.94 7.23
C LEU A 76 6.23 -11.71 8.52
N ASN A 77 6.07 -11.02 9.65
CA ASN A 77 5.71 -11.62 10.93
C ASN A 77 4.36 -12.36 10.88
N GLN A 78 3.34 -11.75 10.26
CA GLN A 78 2.03 -12.38 10.06
C GLN A 78 2.14 -13.58 9.11
N PHE A 79 2.85 -13.44 7.98
CA PHE A 79 3.05 -14.52 7.03
C PHE A 79 3.78 -15.71 7.66
N SER A 80 4.81 -15.48 8.48
CA SER A 80 5.56 -16.53 9.15
C SER A 80 4.74 -17.37 10.13
N LYS A 81 3.64 -16.80 10.66
CA LYS A 81 2.73 -17.45 11.63
C LYS A 81 1.52 -18.09 10.97
N SER A 82 1.40 -18.01 9.66
CA SER A 82 0.23 -18.50 8.93
C SER A 82 0.23 -20.01 8.74
N VAL A 83 -0.90 -20.53 8.26
CA VAL A 83 -1.10 -21.95 7.92
C VAL A 83 -0.13 -22.46 6.84
N PHE A 84 0.58 -21.59 6.14
CA PHE A 84 1.60 -21.99 5.17
C PHE A 84 2.85 -22.62 5.82
N PHE A 85 3.10 -22.33 7.09
CA PHE A 85 4.27 -22.82 7.85
C PHE A 85 3.89 -23.60 9.11
N ASN A 86 2.66 -23.47 9.58
CA ASN A 86 2.17 -24.14 10.76
C ASN A 86 0.68 -24.47 10.58
N GLU A 87 0.31 -25.75 10.60
CA GLU A 87 -1.09 -26.20 10.44
C GLU A 87 -2.07 -25.55 11.44
N LYS A 88 -1.59 -25.13 12.61
CA LYS A 88 -2.35 -24.40 13.63
C LYS A 88 -2.15 -22.87 13.54
N GLY A 89 -1.53 -22.39 12.49
CA GLY A 89 -1.25 -20.98 12.27
C GLY A 89 -2.48 -20.17 11.87
N THR A 90 -2.28 -18.88 11.68
CA THR A 90 -3.29 -17.94 11.18
C THR A 90 -3.88 -18.43 9.87
N SER A 91 -5.19 -18.42 9.74
CA SER A 91 -5.90 -18.84 8.52
C SER A 91 -5.51 -17.95 7.31
N LYS A 92 -5.79 -18.44 6.09
CA LYS A 92 -5.56 -17.62 4.89
C LYS A 92 -6.40 -16.34 4.92
N GLU A 93 -7.66 -16.45 5.33
CA GLU A 93 -8.59 -15.33 5.44
C GLU A 93 -8.11 -14.28 6.45
N ASP A 94 -7.71 -14.71 7.65
CA ASP A 94 -7.19 -13.78 8.67
C ASP A 94 -5.85 -13.15 8.23
N LEU A 95 -5.02 -13.89 7.49
CA LEU A 95 -3.79 -13.35 6.92
C LEU A 95 -4.10 -12.29 5.86
N GLU A 96 -5.08 -12.50 4.99
CA GLU A 96 -5.53 -11.52 4.00
C GLU A 96 -6.09 -10.27 4.68
N ASN A 97 -6.92 -10.43 5.70
CA ASN A 97 -7.46 -9.31 6.48
C ASN A 97 -6.34 -8.49 7.14
N GLY A 98 -5.38 -9.14 7.79
CA GLY A 98 -4.22 -8.46 8.37
C GLY A 98 -3.35 -7.76 7.33
N MET A 99 -3.22 -8.31 6.12
CA MET A 99 -2.51 -7.66 5.02
C MET A 99 -3.25 -6.44 4.50
N ASN A 100 -4.58 -6.50 4.38
CA ASN A 100 -5.39 -5.38 3.97
C ASN A 100 -5.26 -4.21 4.96
N GLU A 101 -5.25 -4.48 6.27
CA GLU A 101 -4.98 -3.44 7.28
C GLU A 101 -3.61 -2.77 7.09
N LEU A 102 -2.56 -3.54 6.77
CA LEU A 102 -1.22 -2.98 6.51
C LEU A 102 -1.18 -2.16 5.21
N ILE A 103 -1.91 -2.61 4.19
CA ILE A 103 -2.07 -1.87 2.92
C ILE A 103 -2.81 -0.56 3.17
N GLU A 104 -3.85 -0.54 4.01
CA GLU A 104 -4.53 0.70 4.39
C GLU A 104 -3.59 1.71 5.05
N ILE A 105 -2.70 1.26 5.95
CA ILE A 105 -1.68 2.13 6.55
C ILE A 105 -0.76 2.69 5.46
N LEU A 106 -0.31 1.82 4.55
CA LEU A 106 0.54 2.20 3.43
C LEU A 106 -0.13 3.25 2.53
N LEU A 107 -1.42 3.09 2.24
CA LEU A 107 -2.23 4.02 1.47
C LEU A 107 -2.37 5.37 2.17
N LYS A 108 -2.63 5.38 3.48
CA LYS A 108 -2.72 6.62 4.27
C LYS A 108 -1.42 7.41 4.29
N VAL A 109 -0.30 6.71 4.37
CA VAL A 109 1.05 7.31 4.37
C VAL A 109 1.39 7.96 3.03
N ARG A 110 0.78 7.50 1.92
CA ARG A 110 1.07 7.95 0.55
C ARG A 110 0.05 8.86 -0.09
N ASN A 111 -1.20 8.82 0.33
CA ASN A 111 -2.23 9.63 -0.30
C ASN A 111 -2.09 11.09 0.10
N THR A 112 -1.27 11.82 -0.67
CA THR A 112 -1.39 13.27 -0.68
C THR A 112 -2.76 13.63 -1.27
N GLU A 113 -3.28 14.79 -0.93
CA GLU A 113 -4.51 15.30 -1.55
C GLU A 113 -4.36 15.40 -3.08
N LEU A 114 -3.14 15.66 -3.56
CA LEU A 114 -2.79 15.66 -4.97
C LEU A 114 -2.99 14.27 -5.60
N ASP A 115 -2.39 13.23 -5.03
CA ASP A 115 -2.47 11.86 -5.56
C ASP A 115 -3.92 11.38 -5.61
N SER A 116 -4.69 11.67 -4.56
CA SER A 116 -6.12 11.34 -4.51
C SER A 116 -6.92 12.06 -5.59
N ASN A 117 -6.66 13.35 -5.84
CA ASN A 117 -7.37 14.10 -6.86
C ASN A 117 -6.92 13.71 -8.28
N MET A 118 -5.65 13.37 -8.50
CA MET A 118 -5.16 12.82 -9.77
C MET A 118 -5.80 11.46 -10.08
N ALA A 119 -5.87 10.58 -9.09
CA ALA A 119 -6.52 9.28 -9.27
C ALA A 119 -8.02 9.41 -9.58
N LYS A 120 -8.73 10.29 -8.85
CA LYS A 120 -10.15 10.59 -9.15
C LYS A 120 -10.32 11.13 -10.56
N PHE A 121 -9.45 12.06 -10.97
CA PHE A 121 -9.47 12.63 -12.31
C PHE A 121 -9.28 11.55 -13.38
N ILE A 122 -8.26 10.70 -13.26
CA ILE A 122 -7.96 9.65 -14.26
C ILE A 122 -9.09 8.62 -14.29
N ALA A 123 -9.56 8.14 -13.13
CA ALA A 123 -10.63 7.15 -13.03
C ALA A 123 -11.93 7.68 -13.65
N THR A 124 -12.34 8.89 -13.26
CA THR A 124 -13.61 9.46 -13.76
C THR A 124 -13.53 9.86 -15.23
N ALA A 125 -12.40 10.40 -15.69
CA ALA A 125 -12.17 10.68 -17.12
C ALA A 125 -12.24 9.39 -17.94
N GLY A 126 -11.57 8.33 -17.49
CA GLY A 126 -11.61 7.02 -18.15
C GLY A 126 -13.03 6.46 -18.22
N LEU A 127 -13.78 6.49 -17.13
CA LEU A 127 -15.17 6.02 -17.09
C LEU A 127 -16.10 6.84 -17.99
N ILE A 128 -15.92 8.18 -18.06
CA ILE A 128 -16.70 9.04 -18.97
C ILE A 128 -16.39 8.71 -20.43
N ILE A 129 -15.12 8.49 -20.77
CA ILE A 129 -14.71 8.13 -22.13
C ILE A 129 -15.23 6.73 -22.49
N ALA A 130 -15.03 5.75 -21.62
CA ALA A 130 -15.50 4.39 -21.83
C ALA A 130 -17.03 4.29 -22.02
N ASN A 131 -17.79 5.18 -21.36
CA ASN A 131 -19.26 5.20 -21.48
C ASN A 131 -19.78 6.02 -22.70
N CYS A 132 -18.92 6.50 -23.59
CA CYS A 132 -19.35 7.30 -24.75
C CYS A 132 -20.21 6.52 -25.75
N ASP A 133 -20.08 5.20 -25.81
CA ASP A 133 -20.91 4.30 -26.64
C ASP A 133 -21.99 3.55 -25.84
N GLU A 134 -22.26 4.01 -24.60
CA GLU A 134 -23.24 3.44 -23.67
C GLU A 134 -22.90 2.02 -23.18
N THR A 135 -21.67 1.55 -23.41
CA THR A 135 -21.18 0.24 -22.94
C THR A 135 -19.76 0.39 -22.37
N ILE A 136 -19.50 -0.24 -21.23
CA ILE A 136 -18.15 -0.30 -20.65
C ILE A 136 -17.67 -1.74 -20.72
N SER A 137 -16.64 -2.00 -21.52
CA SER A 137 -16.04 -3.33 -21.68
C SER A 137 -15.01 -3.63 -20.56
N GLU A 138 -14.75 -4.92 -20.32
CA GLU A 138 -13.70 -5.35 -19.39
C GLU A 138 -12.31 -4.81 -19.79
N ASN A 139 -12.01 -4.73 -21.09
CA ASN A 139 -10.73 -4.20 -21.58
C ASN A 139 -10.55 -2.71 -21.25
N GLU A 140 -11.62 -1.92 -21.27
CA GLU A 140 -11.59 -0.50 -20.91
C GLU A 140 -11.38 -0.33 -19.41
N ILE A 141 -12.03 -1.17 -18.62
CA ILE A 141 -11.81 -1.23 -17.16
C ILE A 141 -10.34 -1.57 -16.87
N ASP A 142 -9.79 -2.59 -17.51
CA ASP A 142 -8.40 -3.00 -17.34
C ASP A 142 -7.42 -1.91 -17.76
N LEU A 143 -7.72 -1.15 -18.82
CA LEU A 143 -6.91 -0.01 -19.24
C LEU A 143 -6.93 1.11 -18.19
N ILE A 144 -8.10 1.47 -17.66
CA ILE A 144 -8.24 2.47 -16.59
C ILE A 144 -7.43 2.01 -15.36
N PHE A 145 -7.50 0.73 -15.00
CA PHE A 145 -6.70 0.17 -13.90
C PHE A 145 -5.20 0.25 -14.19
N SER A 146 -4.79 -0.03 -15.42
CA SER A 146 -3.38 0.07 -15.82
C SER A 146 -2.84 1.48 -15.64
N GLU A 147 -3.58 2.50 -16.09
CA GLU A 147 -3.20 3.90 -15.92
C GLU A 147 -3.17 4.33 -14.45
N LEU A 148 -4.16 3.89 -13.65
CA LEU A 148 -4.16 4.15 -12.21
C LEU A 148 -3.00 3.46 -11.48
N SER A 149 -2.53 2.32 -11.98
CA SER A 149 -1.40 1.59 -11.38
C SER A 149 -0.08 2.36 -11.51
N VAL A 150 0.04 3.27 -12.47
CA VAL A 150 1.20 4.17 -12.63
C VAL A 150 1.28 5.15 -11.45
N LEU A 151 0.14 5.57 -10.91
CA LEU A 151 0.07 6.45 -9.74
C LEU A 151 0.26 5.71 -8.41
N GLU A 152 0.54 4.41 -8.47
CA GLU A 152 0.77 3.48 -7.37
C GLU A 152 -0.33 3.41 -6.29
N ILE A 153 -1.06 2.30 -6.32
CA ILE A 153 -1.88 1.72 -5.26
C ILE A 153 -3.26 2.38 -5.08
N PHE A 154 -4.14 2.14 -6.05
CA PHE A 154 -5.57 2.24 -5.76
C PHE A 154 -6.17 0.83 -5.78
N PRO A 155 -6.79 0.36 -4.66
CA PRO A 155 -7.48 -0.93 -4.65
C PRO A 155 -8.63 -0.94 -5.67
N LYS A 156 -8.97 -2.13 -6.18
CA LYS A 156 -10.11 -2.29 -7.08
C LYS A 156 -11.39 -1.68 -6.49
N THR A 157 -11.59 -1.81 -5.19
CA THR A 157 -12.68 -1.19 -4.42
C THR A 157 -12.75 0.32 -4.60
N TYR A 158 -11.63 1.02 -4.75
CA TYR A 158 -11.61 2.47 -4.96
C TYR A 158 -12.24 2.87 -6.30
N LEU A 159 -12.02 2.10 -7.37
CA LEU A 159 -12.70 2.32 -8.65
C LEU A 159 -14.18 1.99 -8.58
N GLU A 160 -14.52 0.93 -7.86
CA GLU A 160 -15.91 0.54 -7.62
C GLU A 160 -16.65 1.64 -6.86
N ASP A 161 -16.03 2.24 -5.85
CA ASP A 161 -16.57 3.37 -5.09
C ASP A 161 -16.76 4.62 -5.99
N ILE A 162 -15.77 4.93 -6.85
CA ILE A 162 -15.88 6.02 -7.82
C ILE A 162 -16.99 5.75 -8.83
N ALA A 163 -17.08 4.53 -9.36
CA ALA A 163 -18.11 4.15 -10.33
C ALA A 163 -19.54 4.20 -9.75
N GLN A 164 -19.69 4.04 -8.43
CA GLN A 164 -20.95 4.18 -7.71
C GLN A 164 -21.28 5.64 -7.33
N SER A 165 -20.30 6.55 -7.42
CA SER A 165 -20.50 7.98 -7.16
C SER A 165 -21.10 8.68 -8.39
N ASP A 166 -21.44 9.98 -8.25
CA ASP A 166 -21.68 10.83 -9.41
C ASP A 166 -20.35 11.10 -10.13
N VAL A 167 -20.06 10.26 -11.13
CA VAL A 167 -18.79 10.27 -11.88
C VAL A 167 -18.51 11.64 -12.49
N VAL A 168 -19.54 12.32 -13.02
CA VAL A 168 -19.40 13.64 -13.67
C VAL A 168 -19.09 14.72 -12.65
N GLU A 169 -19.75 14.70 -11.51
CA GLU A 169 -19.50 15.69 -10.45
C GLU A 169 -18.12 15.44 -9.81
N THR A 170 -17.77 14.19 -9.53
CA THR A 170 -16.44 13.81 -9.01
C THR A 170 -15.33 14.23 -9.96
N PHE A 171 -15.54 14.11 -11.27
CA PHE A 171 -14.61 14.59 -12.30
C PHE A 171 -14.42 16.12 -12.24
N LYS A 172 -15.51 16.89 -12.18
CA LYS A 172 -15.44 18.35 -12.09
C LYS A 172 -14.75 18.83 -10.82
N GLU A 173 -15.05 18.21 -9.68
CA GLU A 173 -14.40 18.54 -8.41
C GLU A 173 -12.91 18.24 -8.44
N SER A 174 -12.50 17.09 -9.02
CA SER A 174 -11.08 16.73 -9.14
C SER A 174 -10.31 17.71 -10.01
N ILE A 175 -10.84 18.11 -11.17
CA ILE A 175 -10.27 19.16 -12.04
C ILE A 175 -10.12 20.46 -11.27
N LYS A 176 -11.19 20.92 -10.59
CA LYS A 176 -11.15 22.16 -9.85
C LYS A 176 -10.00 22.18 -8.83
N LYS A 177 -9.87 21.12 -8.05
CA LYS A 177 -8.79 20.98 -7.06
C LYS A 177 -7.41 20.95 -7.70
N LEU A 178 -7.24 20.24 -8.82
CA LEU A 178 -5.97 20.21 -9.55
C LEU A 178 -5.60 21.59 -10.14
N LEU A 179 -6.57 22.36 -10.58
CA LEU A 179 -6.37 23.72 -11.09
C LEU A 179 -6.07 24.75 -9.99
N GLU A 180 -6.46 24.49 -8.74
CA GLU A 180 -6.14 25.32 -7.58
C GLU A 180 -4.69 25.15 -7.10
N LEU A 181 -3.96 24.12 -7.58
CA LEU A 181 -2.54 23.93 -7.27
C LEU A 181 -1.70 25.08 -7.84
N ASN A 182 -0.60 25.38 -7.15
CA ASN A 182 0.34 26.39 -7.64
C ASN A 182 1.01 25.95 -8.97
N PRO A 183 1.51 26.89 -9.80
CA PRO A 183 2.11 26.57 -11.10
C PRO A 183 3.28 25.57 -10.99
N GLU A 184 4.13 25.68 -9.97
CA GLU A 184 5.28 24.78 -9.75
C GLU A 184 4.85 23.34 -9.51
N THR A 185 3.73 23.14 -8.81
CA THR A 185 3.17 21.80 -8.56
C THR A 185 2.47 21.21 -9.79
N ARG A 186 2.02 22.08 -10.74
CA ARG A 186 1.37 21.63 -11.98
C ARG A 186 2.37 21.14 -13.04
N GLU A 187 3.62 21.57 -12.96
CA GLU A 187 4.68 21.24 -13.92
C GLU A 187 5.53 20.02 -13.46
N ALA A 188 5.35 19.54 -12.23
CA ALA A 188 6.07 18.39 -11.67
C ALA A 188 5.35 17.08 -11.99
#